data_26532b354846e4862d4ea8201eb45909
#
_entry.id   26532b354846e4862d4ea8201eb45909
#
_cell.length_a   1.000
_cell.length_b   1.000
_cell.length_c   1.000
_cell.angle_alpha   90.00
_cell.angle_beta   90.00
_cell.angle_gamma   90.00
#
_symmetry.space_group_name_H-M   'P 1'
#
loop_
_entity.id
_entity.type
_entity.pdbx_description
1 polymer ?
#
loop_
_entity_poly.entity_id
_entity_poly.type
_entity_poly.pdbx_seq_one_letter_code
_entity_poly.pdbx_strand_id
1 'polypeptide(L)'
;MDLNNLRFAPQMFRYLNGGHFICASARNEDQKKWFDALEAGWEDYAEAWRKTTGFELARGDGYYYFRKKITGDNRSFEKVAADYRDYCTMVDLLYRLDQSFCVGKVVTKSWALQCLEANPAAQETCRTLFKGTTKNDWADELIEQLRKYEIVDSFMNEEQYEIYYPVTEAFDYYRTFIETIQFSSKEIEKSVEDAPEDAPSLFEESGAAEE
;
A
#
# COMPACT_ATOMS: atom_id res chain seq x y z
N MET A 1 29.23 -14.62 0.69
CA MET A 1 28.74 -13.22 0.62
C MET A 1 29.72 -12.42 -0.22
N ASP A 2 29.40 -12.09 -1.45
CA ASP A 2 30.24 -11.27 -2.33
C ASP A 2 29.88 -9.79 -2.05
N LEU A 3 30.81 -9.03 -1.47
CA LEU A 3 30.63 -7.62 -1.12
C LEU A 3 30.32 -6.73 -2.34
N ASN A 4 30.68 -7.18 -3.55
CA ASN A 4 30.33 -6.48 -4.78
C ASN A 4 28.82 -6.51 -5.06
N ASN A 5 28.09 -7.51 -4.57
CA ASN A 5 26.65 -7.63 -4.74
C ASN A 5 25.88 -6.64 -3.86
N LEU A 6 26.49 -6.08 -2.81
CA LEU A 6 25.83 -5.12 -1.90
C LEU A 6 26.14 -3.66 -2.23
N ARG A 7 26.57 -3.37 -3.45
CA ARG A 7 27.00 -2.03 -3.91
C ARG A 7 25.97 -0.92 -3.61
N PHE A 8 24.69 -1.20 -3.71
CA PHE A 8 23.62 -0.23 -3.54
C PHE A 8 22.94 -0.30 -2.16
N ALA A 9 23.41 -1.20 -1.27
CA ALA A 9 22.74 -1.48 0.00
C ALA A 9 22.44 -0.22 0.85
N PRO A 10 23.34 0.77 1.00
CA PRO A 10 23.06 1.95 1.81
C PRO A 10 21.97 2.86 1.22
N GLN A 11 21.95 3.02 -0.10
CA GLN A 11 20.96 3.86 -0.80
C GLN A 11 19.59 3.19 -0.75
N MET A 12 19.52 1.92 -1.14
CA MET A 12 18.28 1.12 -1.06
C MET A 12 17.74 1.05 0.36
N PHE A 13 18.61 0.85 1.36
CA PHE A 13 18.18 0.82 2.76
C PHE A 13 17.48 2.12 3.16
N ARG A 14 18.07 3.28 2.86
CA ARG A 14 17.45 4.58 3.18
C ARG A 14 16.11 4.74 2.51
N TYR A 15 16.01 4.34 1.26
CA TYR A 15 14.78 4.43 0.47
C TYR A 15 13.69 3.54 1.06
N LEU A 16 13.94 2.26 1.23
CA LEU A 16 13.00 1.30 1.80
C LEU A 16 12.63 1.62 3.27
N ASN A 17 13.59 2.13 4.06
CA ASN A 17 13.33 2.56 5.45
C ASN A 17 12.42 3.79 5.52
N GLY A 18 12.38 4.60 4.48
CA GLY A 18 11.40 5.69 4.30
C GLY A 18 9.96 5.19 4.07
N GLY A 19 9.76 3.88 3.90
CA GLY A 19 8.46 3.28 3.60
C GLY A 19 8.14 3.22 2.11
N HIS A 20 9.17 3.37 1.27
CA HIS A 20 9.06 3.33 -0.19
C HIS A 20 9.16 1.92 -0.75
N PHE A 21 8.70 1.75 -1.99
CA PHE A 21 8.80 0.50 -2.76
C PHE A 21 9.85 0.62 -3.85
N ILE A 22 10.61 -0.46 -4.10
CA ILE A 22 11.44 -0.59 -5.28
C ILE A 22 10.69 -1.49 -6.26
N CYS A 23 10.18 -0.91 -7.34
CA CYS A 23 9.29 -1.55 -8.31
C CYS A 23 10.00 -1.86 -9.64
N ALA A 24 9.61 -2.94 -10.29
CA ALA A 24 10.12 -3.33 -11.62
C ALA A 24 9.84 -2.28 -12.70
N SER A 25 8.65 -1.66 -12.63
CA SER A 25 8.21 -0.62 -13.58
C SER A 25 8.77 0.77 -13.27
N ALA A 26 9.58 0.93 -12.21
CA ALA A 26 10.14 2.23 -11.85
C ALA A 26 10.86 2.89 -13.03
N ARG A 27 10.58 4.16 -13.27
CA ARG A 27 11.20 4.93 -14.36
C ARG A 27 12.53 5.55 -13.97
N ASN A 28 12.77 5.71 -12.68
CA ASN A 28 14.02 6.21 -12.16
C ASN A 28 15.16 5.19 -12.40
N GLU A 29 16.21 5.63 -13.07
CA GLU A 29 17.36 4.78 -13.44
C GLU A 29 18.07 4.15 -12.24
N ASP A 30 18.09 4.83 -11.09
CA ASP A 30 18.69 4.27 -9.88
C ASP A 30 17.79 3.18 -9.29
N GLN A 31 16.47 3.36 -9.29
CA GLN A 31 15.53 2.34 -8.85
C GLN A 31 15.55 1.10 -9.73
N LYS A 32 15.69 1.24 -11.06
CA LYS A 32 15.89 0.10 -11.97
C LYS A 32 17.14 -0.71 -11.59
N LYS A 33 18.27 -0.02 -11.39
CA LYS A 33 19.51 -0.67 -10.95
C LYS A 33 19.36 -1.36 -9.59
N TRP A 34 18.58 -0.76 -8.68
CA TRP A 34 18.31 -1.35 -7.39
C TRP A 34 17.42 -2.58 -7.51
N PHE A 35 16.39 -2.52 -8.35
CA PHE A 35 15.52 -3.66 -8.62
C PHE A 35 16.34 -4.82 -9.19
N ASP A 36 17.15 -4.59 -10.25
CA ASP A 36 18.01 -5.60 -10.85
C ASP A 36 18.99 -6.20 -9.84
N ALA A 37 19.58 -5.37 -8.96
CA ALA A 37 20.47 -5.83 -7.92
C ALA A 37 19.77 -6.71 -6.87
N LEU A 38 18.52 -6.38 -6.51
CA LEU A 38 17.71 -7.18 -5.61
C LEU A 38 17.28 -8.50 -6.25
N GLU A 39 16.90 -8.50 -7.53
CA GLU A 39 16.62 -9.74 -8.26
C GLU A 39 17.83 -10.67 -8.34
N ALA A 40 19.02 -10.11 -8.53
CA ALA A 40 20.26 -10.89 -8.64
C ALA A 40 20.78 -11.41 -7.28
N GLY A 41 20.47 -10.72 -6.17
CA GLY A 41 21.10 -10.98 -4.86
C GLY A 41 20.17 -10.90 -3.67
N TRP A 42 18.88 -11.19 -3.85
CA TRP A 42 17.84 -11.08 -2.83
C TRP A 42 18.25 -11.62 -1.46
N GLU A 43 18.77 -12.86 -1.42
CA GLU A 43 19.09 -13.55 -0.16
C GLU A 43 20.22 -12.84 0.60
N ASP A 44 21.22 -12.35 -0.10
CA ASP A 44 22.37 -11.62 0.47
C ASP A 44 21.90 -10.29 1.09
N TYR A 45 21.03 -9.53 0.40
CA TYR A 45 20.49 -8.29 0.92
C TYR A 45 19.56 -8.52 2.12
N ALA A 46 18.66 -9.49 2.03
CA ALA A 46 17.72 -9.83 3.10
C ALA A 46 18.46 -10.28 4.37
N GLU A 47 19.48 -11.13 4.23
CA GLU A 47 20.29 -11.60 5.34
C GLU A 47 21.14 -10.47 5.95
N ALA A 48 21.78 -9.65 5.12
CA ALA A 48 22.59 -8.54 5.57
C ALA A 48 21.77 -7.55 6.39
N TRP A 49 20.62 -7.10 5.89
CA TRP A 49 19.78 -6.13 6.60
C TRP A 49 19.14 -6.72 7.85
N ARG A 50 18.69 -7.96 7.80
CA ARG A 50 18.16 -8.63 9.00
C ARG A 50 19.21 -8.70 10.12
N LYS A 51 20.47 -9.05 9.79
CA LYS A 51 21.54 -9.19 10.78
C LYS A 51 22.06 -7.85 11.32
N THR A 52 22.15 -6.84 10.46
CA THR A 52 22.78 -5.56 10.82
C THR A 52 21.80 -4.53 11.37
N THR A 53 20.57 -4.53 10.90
CA THR A 53 19.56 -3.51 11.24
C THR A 53 18.29 -4.07 11.88
N GLY A 54 18.08 -5.39 11.76
CA GLY A 54 16.87 -6.06 12.19
C GLY A 54 15.64 -5.81 11.31
N PHE A 55 15.80 -5.14 10.15
CA PHE A 55 14.72 -4.97 9.17
C PHE A 55 14.54 -6.23 8.32
N GLU A 56 13.30 -6.56 8.04
CA GLU A 56 12.94 -7.66 7.15
C GLU A 56 12.61 -7.13 5.76
N LEU A 57 13.47 -7.45 4.78
CA LEU A 57 13.16 -7.24 3.38
C LEU A 57 12.11 -8.25 2.95
N ALA A 58 11.04 -7.80 2.33
CA ALA A 58 9.99 -8.60 1.74
C ALA A 58 9.90 -8.31 0.24
N ARG A 59 9.36 -9.28 -0.51
CA ARG A 59 9.10 -9.14 -1.94
C ARG A 59 7.68 -9.55 -2.27
N GLY A 60 7.11 -8.89 -3.25
CA GLY A 60 5.92 -9.31 -3.98
C GLY A 60 6.27 -9.58 -5.44
N ASP A 61 5.25 -9.65 -6.28
CA ASP A 61 5.43 -9.79 -7.72
C ASP A 61 5.84 -8.41 -8.31
N GLY A 62 7.11 -8.30 -8.67
CA GLY A 62 7.69 -7.09 -9.24
C GLY A 62 7.95 -5.94 -8.25
N TYR A 63 7.95 -6.16 -6.95
CA TYR A 63 8.29 -5.11 -5.98
C TYR A 63 8.96 -5.63 -4.72
N TYR A 64 9.74 -4.72 -4.06
CA TYR A 64 10.43 -4.95 -2.79
C TYR A 64 10.08 -3.85 -1.78
N TYR A 65 9.98 -4.24 -0.49
CA TYR A 65 9.68 -3.33 0.61
C TYR A 65 10.22 -3.84 1.94
N PHE A 66 10.33 -2.98 2.95
CA PHE A 66 10.56 -3.44 4.31
C PHE A 66 9.25 -3.70 5.05
N ARG A 67 9.11 -4.88 5.65
CA ARG A 67 8.00 -5.14 6.56
C ARG A 67 8.09 -4.24 7.77
N LYS A 68 7.02 -3.49 8.05
CA LYS A 68 6.91 -2.72 9.30
C LYS A 68 6.76 -3.71 10.45
N LYS A 69 7.66 -3.64 11.47
CA LYS A 69 7.44 -4.34 12.73
C LYS A 69 6.36 -3.59 13.50
N ILE A 70 5.27 -4.27 13.81
CA ILE A 70 4.28 -3.77 14.76
C ILE A 70 4.89 -3.97 16.14
N THR A 71 5.40 -2.90 16.76
CA THR A 71 5.77 -2.92 18.17
C THR A 71 4.49 -2.83 18.97
N GLY A 72 4.34 -3.72 19.98
CA GLY A 72 3.09 -3.95 20.69
C GLY A 72 2.62 -2.81 21.63
N ASP A 73 2.89 -1.55 21.30
CA ASP A 73 2.29 -0.42 21.99
C ASP A 73 0.95 -0.02 21.30
N ASN A 74 -0.03 0.39 22.10
CA ASN A 74 -1.35 0.77 21.60
C ASN A 74 -1.30 1.90 20.56
N ARG A 75 -0.36 2.83 20.64
CA ARG A 75 -0.22 3.94 19.68
C ARG A 75 0.25 3.46 18.31
N SER A 76 1.19 2.51 18.28
CA SER A 76 1.63 1.88 17.03
C SER A 76 0.49 1.13 16.37
N PHE A 77 -0.34 0.42 17.15
CA PHE A 77 -1.50 -0.31 16.62
C PHE A 77 -2.57 0.62 16.05
N GLU A 78 -2.93 1.70 16.78
CA GLU A 78 -3.91 2.67 16.29
C GLU A 78 -3.47 3.36 15.00
N LYS A 79 -2.18 3.73 14.91
CA LYS A 79 -1.64 4.33 13.69
C LYS A 79 -1.67 3.36 12.52
N VAL A 80 -1.28 2.11 12.74
CA VAL A 80 -1.31 1.07 11.71
C VAL A 80 -2.75 0.84 11.26
N ALA A 81 -3.72 0.77 12.18
CA ALA A 81 -5.13 0.61 11.85
C ALA A 81 -5.70 1.80 11.05
N ALA A 82 -5.24 3.03 11.35
CA ALA A 82 -5.63 4.21 10.58
C ALA A 82 -5.04 4.20 9.17
N ASP A 83 -3.74 3.91 9.02
CA ASP A 83 -3.09 3.76 7.71
C ASP A 83 -3.81 2.70 6.86
N TYR A 84 -4.21 1.58 7.46
CA TYR A 84 -4.94 0.51 6.77
C TYR A 84 -6.34 0.91 6.31
N ARG A 85 -7.05 1.67 7.13
CA ARG A 85 -8.37 2.21 6.73
C ARG A 85 -8.24 3.10 5.51
N ASP A 86 -7.23 3.96 5.49
CA ASP A 86 -6.96 4.85 4.38
C ASP A 86 -6.62 4.08 3.10
N TYR A 87 -5.82 3.01 3.20
CA TYR A 87 -5.49 2.14 2.06
C TYR A 87 -6.74 1.42 1.53
N CYS A 88 -7.55 0.82 2.41
CA CYS A 88 -8.79 0.16 2.00
C CYS A 88 -9.74 1.12 1.28
N THR A 89 -9.90 2.33 1.82
CA THR A 89 -10.78 3.33 1.24
C THR A 89 -10.26 3.81 -0.11
N MET A 90 -8.93 3.97 -0.26
CA MET A 90 -8.32 4.36 -1.52
C MET A 90 -8.49 3.28 -2.60
N VAL A 91 -8.24 2.02 -2.27
CA VAL A 91 -8.40 0.91 -3.23
C VAL A 91 -9.86 0.72 -3.62
N ASP A 92 -10.81 0.81 -2.67
CA ASP A 92 -12.25 0.77 -2.96
C ASP A 92 -12.65 1.92 -3.90
N LEU A 93 -12.16 3.13 -3.65
CA LEU A 93 -12.40 4.27 -4.53
C LEU A 93 -11.88 4.01 -5.94
N LEU A 94 -10.66 3.47 -6.09
CA LEU A 94 -10.08 3.17 -7.41
C LEU A 94 -10.93 2.18 -8.19
N TYR A 95 -11.40 1.09 -7.55
CA TYR A 95 -12.27 0.12 -8.21
C TYR A 95 -13.67 0.65 -8.51
N ARG A 96 -14.19 1.59 -7.70
CA ARG A 96 -15.44 2.31 -8.03
C ARG A 96 -15.27 3.22 -9.22
N LEU A 97 -14.13 3.91 -9.33
CA LEU A 97 -13.83 4.76 -10.48
C LEU A 97 -13.61 3.93 -11.75
N ASP A 98 -12.90 2.82 -11.63
CA ASP A 98 -12.57 1.95 -12.75
C ASP A 98 -12.27 0.52 -12.30
N GLN A 99 -13.20 -0.39 -12.55
CA GLN A 99 -13.07 -1.81 -12.21
C GLN A 99 -11.87 -2.51 -12.89
N SER A 100 -11.34 -1.92 -13.96
CA SER A 100 -10.15 -2.42 -14.66
C SER A 100 -8.85 -1.81 -14.16
N PHE A 101 -8.86 -1.11 -13.01
CA PHE A 101 -7.65 -0.52 -12.43
C PHE A 101 -6.65 -1.63 -12.05
N CYS A 102 -5.46 -1.56 -12.62
CA CYS A 102 -4.42 -2.59 -12.43
C CYS A 102 -3.03 -2.03 -12.72
N VAL A 103 -1.99 -2.77 -12.32
CA VAL A 103 -0.58 -2.47 -12.64
C VAL A 103 -0.39 -2.28 -14.14
N GLY A 104 0.41 -1.30 -14.52
CA GLY A 104 0.70 -0.94 -15.90
C GLY A 104 -0.35 -0.06 -16.58
N LYS A 105 -1.54 0.12 -15.98
CA LYS A 105 -2.51 1.10 -16.48
C LYS A 105 -1.92 2.50 -16.36
N VAL A 106 -2.13 3.33 -17.38
CA VAL A 106 -1.74 4.74 -17.35
C VAL A 106 -2.98 5.57 -17.02
N VAL A 107 -2.89 6.36 -15.98
CA VAL A 107 -3.94 7.32 -15.60
C VAL A 107 -3.46 8.75 -15.84
N THR A 108 -4.41 9.66 -16.03
CA THR A 108 -4.17 11.09 -16.20
C THR A 108 -5.16 11.87 -15.35
N LYS A 109 -4.95 13.15 -15.19
CA LYS A 109 -5.96 14.00 -14.55
C LYS A 109 -7.29 13.97 -15.32
N SER A 110 -7.22 13.96 -16.65
CA SER A 110 -8.39 13.86 -17.52
C SER A 110 -9.16 12.55 -17.30
N TRP A 111 -8.46 11.42 -17.14
CA TRP A 111 -9.07 10.15 -16.75
C TRP A 111 -9.81 10.25 -15.41
N ALA A 112 -9.17 10.81 -14.38
CA ALA A 112 -9.78 10.95 -13.05
C ALA A 112 -11.07 11.79 -13.11
N LEU A 113 -11.05 12.91 -13.84
CA LEU A 113 -12.23 13.76 -14.05
C LEU A 113 -13.37 13.01 -14.74
N GLN A 114 -13.09 12.30 -15.83
CA GLN A 114 -14.10 11.51 -16.56
C GLN A 114 -14.73 10.44 -15.68
N CYS A 115 -13.91 9.70 -14.93
CA CYS A 115 -14.41 8.68 -14.00
C CYS A 115 -15.27 9.29 -12.88
N LEU A 116 -14.87 10.43 -12.32
CA LEU A 116 -15.66 11.16 -11.32
C LEU A 116 -16.97 11.69 -11.90
N GLU A 117 -16.98 12.15 -13.13
CA GLU A 117 -18.21 12.61 -13.80
C GLU A 117 -19.21 11.48 -14.01
N ALA A 118 -18.73 10.31 -14.36
CA ALA A 118 -19.55 9.15 -14.64
C ALA A 118 -20.08 8.45 -13.36
N ASN A 119 -19.46 8.69 -12.18
CA ASN A 119 -19.77 7.92 -10.97
C ASN A 119 -20.12 8.81 -9.75
N PRO A 120 -21.42 9.05 -9.50
CA PRO A 120 -21.88 9.84 -8.34
C PRO A 120 -21.49 9.23 -6.98
N ALA A 121 -21.42 7.89 -6.88
CA ALA A 121 -21.04 7.23 -5.63
C ALA A 121 -19.53 7.47 -5.31
N ALA A 122 -18.67 7.49 -6.33
CA ALA A 122 -17.28 7.86 -6.17
C ALA A 122 -17.12 9.34 -5.74
N GLN A 123 -17.97 10.25 -6.24
CA GLN A 123 -17.98 11.65 -5.80
C GLN A 123 -18.30 11.78 -4.32
N GLU A 124 -19.26 10.99 -3.79
CA GLU A 124 -19.59 11.01 -2.37
C GLU A 124 -18.40 10.52 -1.51
N THR A 125 -17.71 9.47 -1.96
CA THR A 125 -16.49 9.01 -1.31
C THR A 125 -15.42 10.10 -1.32
N CYS A 126 -15.22 10.79 -2.45
CA CYS A 126 -14.26 11.90 -2.56
C CYS A 126 -14.57 13.06 -1.61
N ARG A 127 -15.86 13.42 -1.42
CA ARG A 127 -16.25 14.46 -0.45
C ARG A 127 -15.85 14.11 0.98
N THR A 128 -15.83 12.82 1.32
CA THR A 128 -15.45 12.35 2.65
C THR A 128 -13.93 12.30 2.80
N LEU A 129 -13.20 11.93 1.75
CA LEU A 129 -11.76 11.72 1.79
C LEU A 129 -10.94 12.99 1.56
N PHE A 130 -11.42 13.86 0.68
CA PHE A 130 -10.65 14.99 0.17
C PHE A 130 -11.17 16.31 0.73
N LYS A 131 -10.28 17.31 0.77
CA LYS A 131 -10.61 18.65 1.27
C LYS A 131 -11.22 19.55 0.19
N GLY A 132 -10.93 19.27 -1.06
CA GLY A 132 -11.43 20.00 -2.20
C GLY A 132 -12.95 19.92 -2.31
N THR A 133 -13.55 20.91 -2.96
CA THR A 133 -15.00 21.02 -3.10
C THR A 133 -15.48 20.78 -4.53
N THR A 134 -14.57 20.80 -5.49
CA THR A 134 -14.86 20.59 -6.90
C THR A 134 -14.30 19.24 -7.39
N LYS A 135 -14.87 18.71 -8.48
CA LYS A 135 -14.34 17.52 -9.13
C LYS A 135 -12.89 17.68 -9.58
N ASN A 136 -12.51 18.90 -9.97
CA ASN A 136 -11.15 19.21 -10.37
C ASN A 136 -10.19 19.12 -9.18
N ASP A 137 -10.58 19.64 -8.01
CA ASP A 137 -9.80 19.52 -6.78
C ASP A 137 -9.65 18.05 -6.37
N TRP A 138 -10.75 17.27 -6.43
CA TRP A 138 -10.72 15.83 -6.10
C TRP A 138 -9.83 15.03 -7.06
N ALA A 139 -9.81 15.37 -8.35
CA ALA A 139 -8.92 14.70 -9.30
C ALA A 139 -7.43 15.00 -8.98
N ASP A 140 -7.11 16.24 -8.61
CA ASP A 140 -5.76 16.61 -8.19
C ASP A 140 -5.36 15.91 -6.89
N GLU A 141 -6.23 15.92 -5.87
CA GLU A 141 -5.97 15.26 -4.59
C GLU A 141 -5.87 13.74 -4.75
N LEU A 142 -6.69 13.13 -5.61
CA LEU A 142 -6.59 11.69 -5.93
C LEU A 142 -5.20 11.35 -6.50
N ILE A 143 -4.75 12.08 -7.52
CA ILE A 143 -3.43 11.86 -8.12
C ILE A 143 -2.31 12.07 -7.08
N GLU A 144 -2.44 13.09 -6.23
CA GLU A 144 -1.47 13.34 -5.15
C GLU A 144 -1.41 12.16 -4.15
N GLN A 145 -2.57 11.62 -3.74
CA GLN A 145 -2.61 10.45 -2.86
C GLN A 145 -2.02 9.20 -3.52
N LEU A 146 -2.34 8.96 -4.80
CA LEU A 146 -1.76 7.83 -5.53
C LEU A 146 -0.23 7.92 -5.60
N ARG A 147 0.31 9.12 -5.79
CA ARG A 147 1.77 9.37 -5.75
C ARG A 147 2.35 9.19 -4.36
N LYS A 148 1.66 9.68 -3.32
CA LYS A 148 2.09 9.55 -1.92
C LYS A 148 2.21 8.08 -1.50
N TYR A 149 1.29 7.23 -1.97
CA TYR A 149 1.32 5.79 -1.72
C TYR A 149 2.17 5.02 -2.75
N GLU A 150 2.84 5.72 -3.66
CA GLU A 150 3.64 5.13 -4.74
C GLU A 150 2.85 4.16 -5.65
N ILE A 151 1.52 4.24 -5.61
CA ILE A 151 0.64 3.47 -6.51
C ILE A 151 0.87 3.87 -7.96
N VAL A 152 1.26 5.12 -8.20
CA VAL A 152 1.62 5.60 -9.53
C VAL A 152 2.99 6.28 -9.51
N ASP A 153 3.74 6.12 -10.60
CA ASP A 153 4.89 6.96 -10.95
C ASP A 153 4.42 8.12 -11.82
N SER A 154 5.30 9.03 -12.23
CA SER A 154 4.92 10.15 -13.07
C SER A 154 5.93 10.43 -14.18
N PHE A 155 5.44 10.73 -15.38
CA PHE A 155 6.27 11.24 -16.45
C PHE A 155 5.52 12.25 -17.33
N MET A 156 6.29 13.18 -17.89
CA MET A 156 5.76 14.13 -18.86
C MET A 156 5.73 13.48 -20.24
N ASN A 157 4.56 13.47 -20.88
CA ASN A 157 4.47 13.20 -22.31
C ASN A 157 4.69 14.51 -23.07
N GLU A 158 5.86 14.64 -23.70
CA GLU A 158 6.26 15.86 -24.42
C GLU A 158 5.39 16.15 -25.65
N GLU A 159 4.84 15.11 -26.29
CA GLU A 159 3.98 15.27 -27.48
C GLU A 159 2.61 15.85 -27.14
N GLN A 160 2.08 15.50 -25.98
CA GLN A 160 0.73 15.89 -25.55
C GLN A 160 0.75 16.98 -24.47
N TYR A 161 1.90 17.34 -23.95
CA TYR A 161 2.06 18.26 -22.83
C TYR A 161 1.22 17.88 -21.61
N GLU A 162 1.02 16.58 -21.39
CA GLU A 162 0.25 16.02 -20.29
C GLU A 162 1.14 15.14 -19.41
N ILE A 163 0.88 15.15 -18.09
CA ILE A 163 1.56 14.24 -17.16
C ILE A 163 0.78 12.95 -17.10
N TYR A 164 1.47 11.86 -17.37
CA TYR A 164 0.98 10.50 -17.29
C TYR A 164 1.45 9.85 -16.01
N TYR A 165 0.56 9.05 -15.43
CA TYR A 165 0.78 8.36 -14.16
C TYR A 165 0.57 6.86 -14.34
N PRO A 166 1.61 6.09 -14.74
CA PRO A 166 1.52 4.64 -14.82
C PRO A 166 1.38 4.04 -13.42
N VAL A 167 0.49 3.07 -13.29
CA VAL A 167 0.27 2.31 -12.06
C VAL A 167 1.43 1.33 -11.87
N THR A 168 2.06 1.38 -10.70
CA THR A 168 3.21 0.58 -10.30
C THR A 168 2.78 -0.72 -9.60
N GLU A 169 3.72 -1.64 -9.42
CA GLU A 169 3.51 -2.89 -8.69
C GLU A 169 3.25 -2.67 -7.19
N ALA A 170 3.52 -1.48 -6.63
CA ALA A 170 3.11 -1.13 -5.27
C ALA A 170 1.58 -1.21 -5.08
N PHE A 171 0.78 -1.03 -6.14
CA PHE A 171 -0.67 -1.24 -6.09
C PHE A 171 -1.03 -2.66 -5.65
N ASP A 172 -0.32 -3.67 -6.13
CA ASP A 172 -0.56 -5.07 -5.77
C ASP A 172 -0.27 -5.36 -4.29
N TYR A 173 0.66 -4.63 -3.67
CA TYR A 173 0.85 -4.70 -2.22
C TYR A 173 -0.43 -4.33 -1.47
N TYR A 174 -1.04 -3.19 -1.79
CA TYR A 174 -2.27 -2.72 -1.13
C TYR A 174 -3.45 -3.64 -1.40
N ARG A 175 -3.60 -4.12 -2.63
CA ARG A 175 -4.65 -5.06 -3.03
C ARG A 175 -4.55 -6.37 -2.26
N THR A 176 -3.39 -7.02 -2.28
CA THR A 176 -3.15 -8.29 -1.59
C THR A 176 -3.36 -8.16 -0.08
N PHE A 177 -2.95 -7.03 0.47
CA PHE A 177 -3.16 -6.75 1.89
C PHE A 177 -4.66 -6.71 2.24
N ILE A 178 -5.49 -6.03 1.46
CA ILE A 178 -6.94 -5.96 1.68
C ILE A 178 -7.59 -7.33 1.53
N GLU A 179 -7.21 -8.09 0.52
CA GLU A 179 -7.69 -9.47 0.32
C GLU A 179 -7.37 -10.34 1.54
N THR A 180 -6.17 -10.23 2.09
CA THR A 180 -5.75 -10.99 3.29
C THR A 180 -6.60 -10.65 4.51
N ILE A 181 -6.92 -9.37 4.74
CA ILE A 181 -7.79 -8.96 5.85
C ILE A 181 -9.21 -9.50 5.68
N GLN A 182 -9.76 -9.44 4.46
CA GLN A 182 -11.11 -9.95 4.20
C GLN A 182 -11.22 -11.45 4.44
N PHE A 183 -10.19 -12.23 4.10
CA PHE A 183 -10.15 -13.65 4.39
C PHE A 183 -10.12 -13.91 5.89
N SER A 184 -9.26 -13.21 6.63
CA SER A 184 -9.16 -13.36 8.08
C SER A 184 -10.46 -13.01 8.80
N SER A 185 -11.18 -11.97 8.35
CA SER A 185 -12.48 -11.60 8.91
C SER A 185 -13.54 -12.68 8.69
N LYS A 186 -13.58 -13.28 7.49
CA LYS A 186 -14.51 -14.38 7.18
C LYS A 186 -14.20 -15.67 7.98
N GLU A 187 -12.92 -15.95 8.23
CA GLU A 187 -12.51 -17.07 9.07
C GLU A 187 -12.92 -16.84 10.54
N ILE A 188 -12.82 -15.62 11.04
CA ILE A 188 -13.27 -15.26 12.39
C ILE A 188 -14.79 -15.38 12.48
N GLU A 189 -15.55 -14.83 11.54
CA GLU A 189 -17.02 -14.95 11.50
C GLU A 189 -17.45 -16.43 11.50
N LYS A 190 -16.82 -17.26 10.68
CA LYS A 190 -17.12 -18.67 10.62
C LYS A 190 -16.75 -19.41 11.91
N SER A 191 -15.66 -19.07 12.56
CA SER A 191 -15.26 -19.65 13.85
C SER A 191 -16.20 -19.22 14.99
N VAL A 192 -16.85 -18.08 14.90
CA VAL A 192 -17.87 -17.62 15.86
C VAL A 192 -19.22 -18.32 15.61
N GLU A 193 -19.60 -18.56 14.34
CA GLU A 193 -20.82 -19.31 14.00
C GLU A 193 -20.72 -20.81 14.38
N ASP A 194 -19.52 -21.39 14.28
CA ASP A 194 -19.25 -22.78 14.64
C ASP A 194 -18.95 -22.98 16.15
N ALA A 195 -18.91 -21.91 16.96
CA ALA A 195 -18.70 -22.01 18.39
C ALA A 195 -19.95 -22.60 19.07
N PRO A 196 -19.80 -23.62 19.95
CA PRO A 196 -20.94 -24.16 20.68
C PRO A 196 -21.59 -23.08 21.54
N GLU A 197 -22.94 -23.07 21.58
CA GLU A 197 -23.74 -22.06 22.32
C GLU A 197 -23.41 -21.92 23.81
N ASP A 198 -22.66 -22.89 24.38
CA ASP A 198 -22.24 -22.90 25.79
C ASP A 198 -20.80 -22.41 26.01
N ALA A 199 -20.14 -21.79 25.04
CA ALA A 199 -18.80 -21.26 25.25
C ALA A 199 -18.86 -20.01 26.18
N PRO A 200 -18.13 -19.99 27.32
CA PRO A 200 -18.15 -18.86 28.23
C PRO A 200 -17.67 -17.60 27.50
N SER A 201 -18.48 -16.53 27.59
CA SER A 201 -18.12 -15.23 27.03
C SER A 201 -16.81 -14.73 27.63
N LEU A 202 -15.81 -14.47 26.78
CA LEU A 202 -14.50 -13.93 27.18
C LEU A 202 -14.57 -12.49 27.75
N PHE A 203 -15.78 -11.92 27.87
CA PHE A 203 -16.01 -10.54 28.31
C PHE A 203 -16.79 -10.43 29.64
N GLU A 204 -17.08 -11.55 30.32
CA GLU A 204 -17.79 -11.53 31.61
C GLU A 204 -16.87 -11.83 32.79
N GLU A 205 -15.70 -11.20 32.93
CA GLU A 205 -14.98 -11.16 34.22
C GLU A 205 -14.10 -9.90 34.32
N SER A 206 -14.72 -8.75 34.52
CA SER A 206 -14.04 -7.64 35.23
C SER A 206 -15.04 -6.74 35.95
N GLY A 207 -15.77 -7.32 36.89
CA GLY A 207 -16.72 -6.57 37.69
C GLY A 207 -17.13 -7.30 38.96
N ALA A 208 -16.21 -7.54 39.89
CA ALA A 208 -16.54 -7.73 41.31
C ALA A 208 -15.27 -7.94 42.15
N ALA A 209 -14.73 -6.87 42.72
CA ALA A 209 -14.00 -6.89 43.99
C ALA A 209 -13.82 -5.43 44.47
N GLU A 210 -14.88 -4.85 45.03
CA GLU A 210 -14.78 -3.83 46.09
C GLU A 210 -15.60 -4.33 47.26
N GLU A 211 -14.91 -4.76 48.26
CA GLU A 211 -15.25 -4.61 49.71
C GLU A 211 -13.95 -4.69 50.52
#